data_deab647563d19141c1f0a948592ad999
#
_entry.id   deab647563d19141c1f0a948592ad999
#
_cell.length_a   1.000
_cell.length_b   1.000
_cell.length_c   1.000
_cell.angle_alpha   90.00
_cell.angle_beta   90.00
_cell.angle_gamma   90.00
#
_symmetry.space_group_name_H-M   'P 1'
#
loop_
_entity.id
_entity.type
_entity.pdbx_description
1 polymer ?
#
loop_
_entity_poly.entity_id
_entity_poly.type
_entity_poly.pdbx_seq_one_letter_code
_entity_poly.pdbx_strand_id
1 'polypeptide(L)'
;MMQRGMAEKGLTAARAGVLWALFHDGPMTQRALATRLGVTPRNVTGLLDALQEDGLVVREPHPTDRRATLVSLTDEGRSVTSALRGGRDELAALLFADVPPDQLGTFTATLVQVTERLRAASAHGHE
;
A
#
# COMPACT_ATOMS: atom_id res chain seq x y z
N MET A 1 -5.22 -17.07 4.98
CA MET A 1 -6.09 -16.21 5.77
C MET A 1 -6.07 -14.76 5.33
N MET A 2 -4.92 -14.12 5.22
CA MET A 2 -4.86 -12.72 4.72
C MET A 2 -5.32 -12.61 3.27
N GLN A 3 -4.92 -13.55 2.42
CA GLN A 3 -5.37 -13.60 1.04
C GLN A 3 -6.88 -13.81 0.94
N ARG A 4 -7.42 -14.66 1.81
CA ARG A 4 -8.84 -14.94 1.84
C ARG A 4 -9.65 -13.69 2.23
N GLY A 5 -9.18 -12.96 3.24
CA GLY A 5 -9.81 -11.72 3.66
C GLY A 5 -9.79 -10.67 2.56
N MET A 6 -8.67 -10.56 1.85
CA MET A 6 -8.55 -9.64 0.72
C MET A 6 -9.45 -10.05 -0.44
N ALA A 7 -9.51 -11.34 -0.74
CA ALA A 7 -10.37 -11.85 -1.82
C ALA A 7 -11.85 -11.60 -1.52
N GLU A 8 -12.28 -11.82 -0.27
CA GLU A 8 -13.65 -11.57 0.14
C GLU A 8 -14.05 -10.10 0.01
N LYS A 9 -13.08 -9.19 0.19
CA LYS A 9 -13.30 -7.75 0.07
C LYS A 9 -13.02 -7.22 -1.34
N GLY A 10 -12.71 -8.11 -2.29
CA GLY A 10 -12.37 -7.72 -3.65
C GLY A 10 -11.00 -7.05 -3.77
N LEU A 11 -10.14 -7.25 -2.77
CA LEU A 11 -8.82 -6.62 -2.76
C LEU A 11 -7.74 -7.59 -3.24
N THR A 12 -6.89 -7.10 -4.15
CA THR A 12 -5.67 -7.76 -4.55
C THR A 12 -4.50 -7.12 -3.77
N ALA A 13 -3.33 -7.76 -3.81
CA ALA A 13 -2.14 -7.19 -3.19
C ALA A 13 -1.82 -5.80 -3.76
N ALA A 14 -2.01 -5.61 -5.07
CA ALA A 14 -1.76 -4.32 -5.72
C ALA A 14 -2.73 -3.24 -5.23
N ARG A 15 -4.02 -3.57 -5.13
CA ARG A 15 -5.02 -2.63 -4.62
C ARG A 15 -4.79 -2.30 -3.16
N ALA A 16 -4.45 -3.30 -2.35
CA ALA A 16 -4.09 -3.09 -0.95
C ALA A 16 -2.89 -2.16 -0.82
N GLY A 17 -1.90 -2.28 -1.71
CA GLY A 17 -0.75 -1.39 -1.75
C GLY A 17 -1.13 0.08 -1.93
N VAL A 18 -2.12 0.37 -2.78
CA VAL A 18 -2.64 1.73 -2.96
C VAL A 18 -3.24 2.25 -1.65
N LEU A 19 -4.08 1.43 -1.03
CA LEU A 19 -4.73 1.81 0.24
C LEU A 19 -3.69 2.08 1.34
N TRP A 20 -2.68 1.21 1.45
CA TRP A 20 -1.60 1.39 2.43
C TRP A 20 -0.84 2.69 2.22
N ALA A 21 -0.48 3.00 0.98
CA ALA A 21 0.27 4.22 0.66
C ALA A 21 -0.53 5.46 1.06
N LEU A 22 -1.81 5.51 0.69
CA LEU A 22 -2.67 6.64 1.03
C LEU A 22 -2.95 6.73 2.53
N PHE A 23 -3.03 5.60 3.21
CA PHE A 23 -3.27 5.55 4.64
C PHE A 23 -2.07 6.10 5.43
N HIS A 24 -0.86 5.74 5.03
CA HIS A 24 0.36 6.13 5.74
C HIS A 24 0.86 7.52 5.36
N ASP A 25 0.81 7.85 4.07
CA ASP A 25 1.39 9.10 3.57
C ASP A 25 0.36 10.20 3.35
N GLY A 26 -0.94 9.87 3.45
CA GLY A 26 -2.02 10.83 3.20
C GLY A 26 -2.30 11.02 1.71
N PRO A 27 -3.17 11.97 1.37
CA PRO A 27 -3.50 12.25 -0.03
C PRO A 27 -2.24 12.58 -0.84
N MET A 28 -2.18 12.05 -2.06
CA MET A 28 -1.06 12.29 -2.96
C MET A 28 -1.53 12.30 -4.41
N THR A 29 -0.71 12.84 -5.29
CA THR A 29 -1.04 12.85 -6.71
C THR A 29 -0.98 11.44 -7.27
N GLN A 30 -1.72 11.21 -8.36
CA GLN A 30 -1.71 9.93 -9.04
C GLN A 30 -0.29 9.57 -9.52
N ARG A 31 0.45 10.57 -9.98
CA ARG A 31 1.85 10.39 -10.40
C ARG A 31 2.76 9.97 -9.23
N ALA A 32 2.63 10.65 -8.09
CA ALA A 32 3.41 10.31 -6.90
C ALA A 32 3.10 8.91 -6.43
N LEU A 33 1.83 8.52 -6.50
CA LEU A 33 1.39 7.18 -6.13
C LEU A 33 2.00 6.11 -7.03
N ALA A 34 2.04 6.34 -8.33
CA ALA A 34 2.67 5.43 -9.28
C ALA A 34 4.16 5.25 -8.95
N THR A 35 4.86 6.34 -8.67
CA THR A 35 6.27 6.30 -8.27
C THR A 35 6.45 5.55 -6.96
N ARG A 36 5.60 5.84 -5.97
CA ARG A 36 5.64 5.21 -4.64
C ARG A 36 5.49 3.69 -4.74
N LEU A 37 4.61 3.24 -5.60
CA LEU A 37 4.32 1.81 -5.78
C LEU A 37 5.24 1.12 -6.77
N GLY A 38 6.04 1.88 -7.52
CA GLY A 38 6.92 1.31 -8.53
C GLY A 38 6.16 0.73 -9.71
N VAL A 39 5.03 1.31 -10.07
CA VAL A 39 4.19 0.87 -11.19
C VAL A 39 4.11 1.97 -12.24
N THR A 40 3.64 1.60 -13.44
CA THR A 40 3.44 2.57 -14.50
C THR A 40 2.21 3.45 -14.21
N PRO A 41 2.15 4.67 -14.77
CA PRO A 41 0.94 5.49 -14.66
C PRO A 41 -0.31 4.79 -15.16
N ARG A 42 -0.16 3.96 -16.19
CA ARG A 42 -1.29 3.18 -16.73
C ARG A 42 -1.81 2.17 -15.72
N ASN A 43 -0.89 1.45 -15.05
CA ASN A 43 -1.26 0.48 -14.03
C ASN A 43 -1.96 1.14 -12.85
N VAL A 44 -1.44 2.29 -12.39
CA VAL A 44 -2.07 2.99 -11.26
C VAL A 44 -3.46 3.49 -11.63
N THR A 45 -3.68 3.93 -12.86
CA THR A 45 -5.00 4.36 -13.32
C THR A 45 -6.01 3.21 -13.21
N GLY A 46 -5.62 2.02 -13.67
CA GLY A 46 -6.48 0.84 -13.55
C GLY A 46 -6.81 0.47 -12.12
N LEU A 47 -5.81 0.52 -11.24
CA LEU A 47 -6.00 0.25 -9.82
C LEU A 47 -6.97 1.27 -9.19
N LEU A 48 -6.81 2.55 -9.52
CA LEU A 48 -7.65 3.61 -8.98
C LEU A 48 -9.07 3.54 -9.53
N ASP A 49 -9.23 3.17 -10.80
CA ASP A 49 -10.56 2.98 -11.38
C ASP A 49 -11.36 1.95 -10.58
N ALA A 50 -10.73 0.82 -10.28
CA ALA A 50 -11.36 -0.25 -9.51
C ALA A 50 -11.69 0.18 -8.08
N LEU A 51 -10.74 0.83 -7.42
CA LEU A 51 -10.91 1.28 -6.02
C LEU A 51 -11.95 2.40 -5.92
N GLN A 52 -12.02 3.29 -6.90
CA GLN A 52 -13.04 4.33 -6.92
C GLN A 52 -14.43 3.74 -7.16
N GLU A 53 -14.54 2.76 -8.05
CA GLU A 53 -15.79 2.04 -8.26
C GLU A 53 -16.28 1.36 -6.98
N ASP A 54 -15.35 0.82 -6.19
CA ASP A 54 -15.66 0.19 -4.91
C ASP A 54 -15.90 1.21 -3.78
N GLY A 55 -15.76 2.49 -4.05
CA GLY A 55 -16.00 3.55 -3.07
C GLY A 55 -14.90 3.72 -2.04
N LEU A 56 -13.70 3.22 -2.31
CA LEU A 56 -12.59 3.25 -1.35
C LEU A 56 -11.65 4.44 -1.54
N VAL A 57 -11.58 4.99 -2.75
CA VAL A 57 -10.79 6.19 -3.04
C VAL A 57 -11.62 7.18 -3.85
N VAL A 58 -11.19 8.43 -3.82
CA VAL A 58 -11.76 9.50 -4.64
C VAL A 58 -10.61 10.23 -5.34
N ARG A 59 -10.83 10.60 -6.59
CA ARG A 59 -9.88 11.39 -7.37
C ARG A 59 -10.48 12.75 -7.64
N GLU A 60 -9.68 13.79 -7.41
CA GLU A 60 -10.10 15.17 -7.60
C GLU A 60 -8.99 15.96 -8.28
N PRO A 61 -9.31 17.07 -8.97
CA PRO A 61 -8.26 17.96 -9.46
C PRO A 61 -7.43 18.48 -8.30
N HIS A 62 -6.11 18.56 -8.49
CA HIS A 62 -5.24 19.11 -7.47
C HIS A 62 -5.56 20.59 -7.25
N PRO A 63 -5.58 21.07 -5.98
CA PRO A 63 -5.98 22.45 -5.68
C PRO A 63 -5.14 23.53 -6.35
N THR A 64 -3.85 23.27 -6.57
CA THR A 64 -2.93 24.27 -7.13
C THR A 64 -2.30 23.87 -8.46
N ASP A 65 -2.38 22.61 -8.85
CA ASP A 65 -1.83 22.12 -10.11
C ASP A 65 -2.92 21.44 -10.93
N ARG A 66 -3.46 22.15 -11.91
CA ARG A 66 -4.56 21.65 -12.75
C ARG A 66 -4.21 20.41 -13.57
N ARG A 67 -2.91 20.14 -13.76
CA ARG A 67 -2.45 18.97 -14.52
C ARG A 67 -2.40 17.70 -13.66
N ALA A 68 -2.47 17.86 -12.34
CA ALA A 68 -2.36 16.75 -11.41
C ALA A 68 -3.74 16.31 -10.92
N THR A 69 -3.86 15.01 -10.65
CA THR A 69 -5.03 14.42 -10.03
C THR A 69 -4.65 14.01 -8.61
N LEU A 70 -5.37 14.53 -7.63
CA LEU A 70 -5.15 14.19 -6.23
C LEU A 70 -6.01 12.98 -5.87
N VAL A 71 -5.40 12.02 -5.22
CA VAL A 71 -6.05 10.78 -4.77
C VAL A 71 -6.13 10.78 -3.26
N SER A 72 -7.31 10.47 -2.73
CA SER A 72 -7.54 10.41 -1.29
C SER A 72 -8.35 9.17 -0.94
N LEU A 73 -8.19 8.67 0.30
CA LEU A 73 -9.08 7.63 0.82
C LEU A 73 -10.43 8.25 1.17
N THR A 74 -11.50 7.51 0.88
CA THR A 74 -12.81 7.81 1.44
C THR A 74 -12.85 7.33 2.89
N ASP A 75 -13.90 7.67 3.64
CA ASP A 75 -14.08 7.16 4.99
C ASP A 75 -14.13 5.63 4.99
N GLU A 76 -14.81 5.05 4.01
CA GLU A 76 -14.87 3.60 3.85
C GLU A 76 -13.49 3.02 3.53
N GLY A 77 -12.72 3.68 2.66
CA GLY A 77 -11.35 3.28 2.34
C GLY A 77 -10.45 3.27 3.55
N ARG A 78 -10.58 4.29 4.39
CA ARG A 78 -9.82 4.37 5.64
C ARG A 78 -10.22 3.26 6.61
N SER A 79 -11.51 2.98 6.71
CA SER A 79 -12.04 1.92 7.56
C SER A 79 -11.54 0.54 7.12
N VAL A 80 -11.58 0.25 5.82
CA VAL A 80 -11.09 -1.02 5.25
C VAL A 80 -9.59 -1.16 5.51
N THR A 81 -8.81 -0.10 5.28
CA THR A 81 -7.36 -0.14 5.49
C THR A 81 -7.01 -0.34 6.96
N SER A 82 -7.74 0.31 7.85
CA SER A 82 -7.56 0.14 9.30
C SER A 82 -7.84 -1.29 9.74
N ALA A 83 -8.88 -1.92 9.18
CA ALA A 83 -9.21 -3.31 9.47
C ALA A 83 -8.11 -4.27 8.97
N LEU A 84 -7.55 -4.01 7.78
CA LEU A 84 -6.43 -4.78 7.26
C LEU A 84 -5.19 -4.64 8.15
N ARG A 85 -4.93 -3.44 8.63
CA ARG A 85 -3.83 -3.16 9.55
C ARG A 85 -4.00 -3.94 10.86
N GLY A 86 -5.20 -3.94 11.43
CA GLY A 86 -5.51 -4.69 12.65
C GLY A 86 -5.23 -6.17 12.49
N GLY A 87 -5.69 -6.78 11.40
CA GLY A 87 -5.43 -8.19 11.11
C GLY A 87 -3.95 -8.50 10.95
N ARG A 88 -3.21 -7.61 10.30
CA ARG A 88 -1.77 -7.75 10.11
C ARG A 88 -1.03 -7.66 11.45
N ASP A 89 -1.40 -6.72 12.30
CA ASP A 89 -0.79 -6.55 13.61
C ASP A 89 -1.07 -7.75 14.51
N GLU A 90 -2.29 -8.27 14.49
CA GLU A 90 -2.66 -9.48 15.24
C GLU A 90 -1.83 -10.69 14.80
N LEU A 91 -1.65 -10.87 13.49
CA LEU A 91 -0.85 -11.96 12.95
C LEU A 91 0.60 -11.80 13.36
N ALA A 92 1.16 -10.61 13.26
CA ALA A 92 2.53 -10.33 13.67
C ALA A 92 2.72 -10.63 15.17
N ALA A 93 1.79 -10.18 16.00
CA ALA A 93 1.85 -10.45 17.44
C ALA A 93 1.84 -11.95 17.72
N LEU A 94 1.01 -12.71 17.00
CA LEU A 94 0.94 -14.16 17.16
C LEU A 94 2.24 -14.85 16.73
N LEU A 95 2.77 -14.48 15.58
CA LEU A 95 3.96 -15.11 15.01
C LEU A 95 5.24 -14.81 15.80
N PHE A 96 5.33 -13.62 16.38
CA PHE A 96 6.56 -13.16 17.04
C PHE A 96 6.43 -13.03 18.55
N ALA A 97 5.36 -13.59 19.14
CA ALA A 97 5.09 -13.47 20.58
C ALA A 97 6.25 -13.93 21.46
N ASP A 98 6.93 -15.00 21.06
CA ASP A 98 8.02 -15.61 21.85
C ASP A 98 9.42 -15.16 21.41
N VAL A 99 9.50 -14.24 20.47
CA VAL A 99 10.79 -13.74 19.96
C VAL A 99 11.29 -12.62 20.88
N PRO A 100 12.51 -12.72 21.43
CA PRO A 100 13.06 -11.64 22.25
C PRO A 100 13.15 -10.33 21.47
N PRO A 101 12.90 -9.17 22.12
CA PRO A 101 12.89 -7.88 21.43
C PRO A 101 14.16 -7.53 20.65
N ASP A 102 15.32 -7.91 21.17
CA ASP A 102 16.60 -7.68 20.51
C ASP A 102 16.73 -8.50 19.22
N GLN A 103 16.29 -9.75 19.23
CA GLN A 103 16.30 -10.61 18.05
C GLN A 103 15.30 -10.10 17.01
N LEU A 104 14.13 -9.66 17.45
CA LEU A 104 13.11 -9.11 16.57
C LEU A 104 13.62 -7.84 15.89
N GLY A 105 14.30 -6.97 16.63
CA GLY A 105 14.89 -5.75 16.08
C GLY A 105 15.93 -6.05 15.01
N THR A 106 16.82 -7.03 15.28
CA THR A 106 17.83 -7.45 14.32
C THR A 106 17.20 -8.05 13.06
N PHE A 107 16.21 -8.91 13.24
CA PHE A 107 15.47 -9.51 12.12
C PHE A 107 14.82 -8.46 11.24
N THR A 108 14.13 -7.50 11.85
CA THR A 108 13.46 -6.42 11.15
C THR A 108 14.45 -5.56 10.36
N ALA A 109 15.58 -5.20 10.99
CA ALA A 109 16.62 -4.42 10.32
C ALA A 109 17.20 -5.16 9.12
N THR A 110 17.45 -6.46 9.26
CA THR A 110 17.96 -7.30 8.19
C THR A 110 16.95 -7.38 7.05
N LEU A 111 15.67 -7.55 7.37
CA LEU A 111 14.60 -7.64 6.37
C LEU A 111 14.47 -6.35 5.57
N VAL A 112 14.60 -5.21 6.23
CA VAL A 112 14.58 -3.90 5.56
C VAL A 112 15.74 -3.80 4.57
N GLN A 113 16.95 -4.19 4.98
CA GLN A 113 18.11 -4.18 4.09
C GLN A 113 17.93 -5.08 2.88
N VAL A 114 17.41 -6.29 3.09
CA VAL A 114 17.14 -7.24 2.00
C VAL A 114 16.12 -6.67 1.03
N THR A 115 15.06 -6.07 1.55
CA THR A 115 14.00 -5.46 0.74
C THR A 115 14.55 -4.32 -0.12
N GLU A 116 15.40 -3.47 0.47
CA GLU A 116 16.01 -2.35 -0.25
C GLU A 116 16.92 -2.85 -1.38
N ARG A 117 17.73 -3.89 -1.11
CA ARG A 117 18.59 -4.49 -2.12
C ARG A 117 17.80 -5.12 -3.24
N LEU A 118 16.68 -5.75 -2.91
CA LEU A 118 15.79 -6.37 -3.89
C LEU A 118 15.19 -5.31 -4.81
N ARG A 119 14.76 -4.19 -4.26
CA ARG A 119 14.25 -3.06 -5.04
C ARG A 119 15.30 -2.50 -5.98
N ALA A 120 16.52 -2.32 -5.48
CA ALA A 120 17.64 -1.84 -6.30
C ALA A 120 17.96 -2.80 -7.44
N ALA A 121 17.98 -4.09 -7.16
CA ALA A 121 18.22 -5.12 -8.17
C ALA A 121 17.11 -5.13 -9.22
N SER A 122 15.86 -4.99 -8.81
CA SER A 122 14.72 -4.92 -9.73
C SER A 122 14.78 -3.68 -10.63
N ALA A 123 15.17 -2.54 -10.08
CA ALA A 123 15.32 -1.31 -10.84
C ALA A 123 16.40 -1.45 -11.90
N HIS A 124 17.54 -2.07 -11.58
CA HIS A 124 18.62 -2.32 -12.53
C HIS A 124 18.25 -3.39 -13.55
N GLY A 125 17.44 -4.36 -13.16
CA GLY A 125 17.01 -5.43 -14.04
C GLY A 125 16.08 -4.99 -15.17
N HIS A 126 15.54 -3.77 -15.11
CA HIS A 126 14.66 -3.21 -16.13
C HIS A 126 15.41 -2.36 -17.16
N GLU A 127 16.70 -2.19 -16.98
CA GLU A 127 17.54 -1.52 -17.94
C GLU A 127 18.11 -2.54 -18.94
#